data_5f391011089720925114f20784974f12
#
_entry.id   5f391011089720925114f20784974f12
#
_cell.length_a   1.000
_cell.length_b   1.000
_cell.length_c   1.000
_cell.angle_alpha   90.00
_cell.angle_beta   90.00
_cell.angle_gamma   90.00
#
_symmetry.space_group_name_H-M   'P 1'
#
loop_
_entity.id
_entity.type
_entity.pdbx_description
1 polymer ?
#
loop_
_entity_poly.entity_id
_entity_poly.type
_entity_poly.pdbx_seq_one_letter_code
_entity_poly.pdbx_strand_id
1 'polypeptide(L)'
;VIERIDELVVEFPKLIPDEWCDLIVEWFNTNKEYQRPGRVVNNNDDKTVVEEVKVATQSIVPFETPMFDLMTEICHMSYDSYLNVVERAPIEDVYFRDYSVRVYEKNVGFFKPHVDQHAGGTVYRLFAIILYLNDVNEGGETEFGTLNKKVKPEKGKVLMFPCNFLYPHHANVPISDPKYIATAFLNFKSIDDLQQS
;
A
#
# COMPACT_ATOMS: atom_id res chain seq x y z
N VAL A 1 18.48 7.10 -6.71
CA VAL A 1 18.51 8.13 -5.64
C VAL A 1 17.24 7.95 -4.81
N ILE A 2 17.38 7.82 -3.49
CA ILE A 2 16.24 7.78 -2.55
C ILE A 2 15.74 9.21 -2.39
N GLU A 3 14.45 9.42 -2.61
CA GLU A 3 13.81 10.73 -2.41
C GLU A 3 13.00 10.72 -1.13
N ARG A 4 13.28 11.70 -0.26
CA ARG A 4 12.53 11.94 0.98
C ARG A 4 11.57 13.10 0.75
N ILE A 5 10.28 12.85 0.94
CA ILE A 5 9.23 13.87 0.82
C ILE A 5 9.15 14.68 2.13
N ASP A 6 9.24 13.97 3.24
CA ASP A 6 9.60 14.47 4.57
C ASP A 6 10.51 13.44 5.24
N GLU A 7 10.76 13.54 6.54
CA GLU A 7 11.66 12.61 7.23
C GLU A 7 11.14 11.16 7.29
N LEU A 8 9.83 10.95 7.17
CA LEU A 8 9.18 9.65 7.34
C LEU A 8 8.43 9.14 6.09
N VAL A 9 8.21 10.00 5.10
CA VAL A 9 7.64 9.61 3.80
C VAL A 9 8.78 9.40 2.81
N VAL A 10 9.04 8.16 2.44
CA VAL A 10 10.23 7.79 1.67
C VAL A 10 9.83 7.06 0.39
N GLU A 11 10.39 7.51 -0.74
CA GLU A 11 10.32 6.84 -2.03
C GLU A 11 11.62 6.07 -2.29
N PHE A 12 11.48 4.83 -2.75
CA PHE A 12 12.58 3.97 -3.20
C PHE A 12 12.39 3.67 -4.68
N PRO A 13 12.94 4.50 -5.59
CA PRO A 13 12.80 4.27 -7.03
C PRO A 13 13.46 2.95 -7.43
N LYS A 14 12.75 2.14 -8.22
CA LYS A 14 13.28 0.87 -8.77
C LYS A 14 13.86 -0.07 -7.70
N LEU A 15 13.24 -0.11 -6.52
CA LEU A 15 13.65 -1.03 -5.46
C LEU A 15 13.32 -2.48 -5.82
N ILE A 16 12.17 -2.69 -6.48
CA ILE A 16 11.68 -4.02 -6.84
C ILE A 16 11.90 -4.27 -8.33
N PRO A 17 12.40 -5.47 -8.71
CA PRO A 17 12.60 -5.85 -10.11
C PRO A 17 11.31 -5.77 -10.93
N ASP A 18 11.44 -5.36 -12.18
CA ASP A 18 10.29 -5.22 -13.09
C ASP A 18 9.56 -6.55 -13.31
N GLU A 19 10.30 -7.67 -13.31
CA GLU A 19 9.76 -9.02 -13.45
C GLU A 19 8.84 -9.41 -12.29
N TRP A 20 9.14 -8.98 -11.07
CA TRP A 20 8.27 -9.22 -9.92
C TRP A 20 6.98 -8.40 -10.01
N CYS A 21 7.08 -7.17 -10.49
CA CYS A 21 5.90 -6.35 -10.77
C CYS A 21 4.99 -7.02 -11.81
N ASP A 22 5.57 -7.57 -12.87
CA ASP A 22 4.83 -8.26 -13.93
C ASP A 22 4.16 -9.53 -13.40
N LEU A 23 4.83 -10.33 -12.58
CA LEU A 23 4.26 -11.52 -11.93
C LEU A 23 3.05 -11.17 -11.05
N ILE A 24 3.12 -10.07 -10.30
CA ILE A 24 2.01 -9.63 -9.44
C ILE A 24 0.81 -9.17 -10.28
N VAL A 25 1.06 -8.43 -11.37
CA VAL A 25 0.00 -7.99 -12.29
C VAL A 25 -0.63 -9.19 -13.00
N GLU A 26 0.17 -10.14 -13.47
CA GLU A 26 -0.31 -11.38 -14.08
C GLU A 26 -1.16 -12.19 -13.10
N TRP A 27 -0.68 -12.38 -11.87
CA TRP A 27 -1.43 -13.06 -10.82
C TRP A 27 -2.79 -12.38 -10.59
N PHE A 28 -2.83 -11.05 -10.47
CA PHE A 28 -4.07 -10.31 -10.29
C PHE A 28 -5.03 -10.53 -11.46
N ASN A 29 -4.54 -10.49 -12.69
CA ASN A 29 -5.36 -10.61 -13.89
C ASN A 29 -5.87 -12.03 -14.15
N THR A 30 -5.17 -13.05 -13.68
CA THR A 30 -5.54 -14.47 -13.87
C THR A 30 -6.42 -15.01 -12.73
N ASN A 31 -6.32 -14.47 -11.51
CA ASN A 31 -7.05 -14.95 -10.33
C ASN A 31 -8.27 -14.06 -10.01
N LYS A 32 -9.19 -13.95 -10.97
CA LYS A 32 -10.35 -13.04 -10.88
C LYS A 32 -11.34 -13.43 -9.77
N GLU A 33 -11.33 -14.67 -9.31
CA GLU A 33 -12.15 -15.17 -8.21
C GLU A 33 -11.83 -14.48 -6.88
N TYR A 34 -10.63 -13.94 -6.72
CA TYR A 34 -10.23 -13.13 -5.54
C TYR A 34 -10.57 -11.65 -5.69
N GLN A 35 -10.94 -11.20 -6.90
CA GLN A 35 -11.23 -9.80 -7.15
C GLN A 35 -12.56 -9.36 -6.53
N ARG A 36 -12.54 -8.22 -5.89
CA ARG A 36 -13.71 -7.57 -5.25
C ARG A 36 -13.64 -6.06 -5.47
N PRO A 37 -14.77 -5.34 -5.46
CA PRO A 37 -14.76 -3.90 -5.35
C PRO A 37 -13.95 -3.43 -4.15
N GLY A 38 -13.22 -2.32 -4.31
CA GLY A 38 -12.46 -1.72 -3.23
C GLY A 38 -13.35 -1.36 -2.05
N ARG A 39 -12.94 -1.74 -0.84
CA ARG A 39 -13.69 -1.49 0.40
C ARG A 39 -13.00 -0.41 1.23
N VAL A 40 -13.78 0.30 2.01
CA VAL A 40 -13.34 1.23 3.05
C VAL A 40 -13.85 0.75 4.40
N VAL A 41 -13.15 1.12 5.48
CA VAL A 41 -13.62 0.87 6.86
C VAL A 41 -14.60 1.98 7.21
N ASN A 42 -15.79 1.63 7.68
CA ASN A 42 -16.77 2.59 8.19
C ASN A 42 -16.59 2.81 9.70
N ASN A 43 -17.38 3.72 10.29
CA ASN A 43 -17.30 4.07 11.71
C ASN A 43 -17.62 2.90 12.67
N ASN A 44 -18.18 1.81 12.16
CA ASN A 44 -18.50 0.59 12.95
C ASN A 44 -17.46 -0.51 12.75
N ASP A 45 -16.30 -0.19 12.17
CA ASP A 45 -15.23 -1.14 11.82
C ASP A 45 -15.61 -2.19 10.76
N ASP A 46 -16.74 -1.99 10.06
CA ASP A 46 -17.17 -2.86 8.97
C ASP A 46 -16.51 -2.42 7.64
N LYS A 47 -15.94 -3.38 6.91
CA LYS A 47 -15.42 -3.15 5.57
C LYS A 47 -16.57 -3.11 4.57
N THR A 48 -16.84 -1.94 4.01
CA THR A 48 -17.94 -1.70 3.06
C THR A 48 -17.46 -1.09 1.75
N VAL A 49 -18.28 -1.20 0.71
CA VAL A 49 -18.06 -0.51 -0.57
C VAL A 49 -18.75 0.84 -0.53
N VAL A 50 -17.98 1.92 -0.74
CA VAL A 50 -18.50 3.30 -0.82
C VAL A 50 -17.86 3.94 -2.05
N GLU A 51 -18.57 3.87 -3.20
CA GLU A 51 -18.05 4.32 -4.50
C GLU A 51 -17.76 5.84 -4.53
N GLU A 52 -18.48 6.65 -3.74
CA GLU A 52 -18.15 8.07 -3.61
C GLU A 52 -16.80 8.33 -2.91
N VAL A 53 -16.24 7.31 -2.23
CA VAL A 53 -14.98 7.40 -1.49
C VAL A 53 -13.85 6.69 -2.21
N LYS A 54 -14.13 5.50 -2.77
CA LYS A 54 -13.12 4.66 -3.41
C LYS A 54 -13.69 3.88 -4.59
N VAL A 55 -13.08 4.08 -5.75
CA VAL A 55 -13.34 3.26 -6.94
C VAL A 55 -12.05 2.53 -7.32
N ALA A 56 -12.02 1.23 -7.08
CA ALA A 56 -10.91 0.35 -7.42
C ALA A 56 -11.39 -1.10 -7.43
N THR A 57 -10.70 -1.97 -8.14
CA THR A 57 -10.81 -3.43 -7.96
C THR A 57 -9.63 -3.92 -7.14
N GLN A 58 -9.86 -4.79 -6.17
CA GLN A 58 -8.81 -5.31 -5.30
C GLN A 58 -8.91 -6.82 -5.11
N SER A 59 -7.75 -7.46 -4.93
CA SER A 59 -7.61 -8.85 -4.48
C SER A 59 -6.82 -8.88 -3.18
N ILE A 60 -7.32 -9.58 -2.17
CA ILE A 60 -6.51 -9.91 -0.99
C ILE A 60 -5.67 -11.14 -1.37
N VAL A 61 -4.39 -11.08 -1.10
CA VAL A 61 -3.47 -12.19 -1.38
C VAL A 61 -3.73 -13.29 -0.35
N PRO A 62 -4.07 -14.52 -0.78
CA PRO A 62 -4.33 -15.62 0.14
C PRO A 62 -3.08 -16.03 0.90
N PHE A 63 -3.24 -16.35 2.18
CA PHE A 63 -2.17 -16.89 3.02
C PHE A 63 -1.64 -18.24 2.49
N GLU A 64 -0.37 -18.54 2.73
CA GLU A 64 0.30 -19.78 2.30
C GLU A 64 0.26 -20.02 0.77
N THR A 65 0.41 -18.95 -0.01
CA THR A 65 0.56 -19.03 -1.47
C THR A 65 1.92 -18.49 -1.91
N PRO A 66 2.45 -18.90 -3.08
CA PRO A 66 3.68 -18.31 -3.61
C PRO A 66 3.60 -16.79 -3.78
N MET A 67 2.41 -16.24 -4.03
CA MET A 67 2.20 -14.79 -4.09
C MET A 67 2.31 -14.15 -2.71
N PHE A 68 1.84 -14.82 -1.66
CA PHE A 68 2.01 -14.36 -0.28
C PHE A 68 3.49 -14.31 0.11
N ASP A 69 4.26 -15.34 -0.25
CA ASP A 69 5.69 -15.41 0.03
C ASP A 69 6.45 -14.29 -0.71
N LEU A 70 6.14 -14.06 -1.99
CA LEU A 70 6.71 -12.95 -2.77
C LEU A 70 6.39 -11.59 -2.14
N MET A 71 5.14 -11.37 -1.74
CA MET A 71 4.74 -10.12 -1.07
C MET A 71 5.46 -9.93 0.27
N THR A 72 5.69 -11.02 1.01
CA THR A 72 6.44 -10.99 2.27
C THR A 72 7.91 -10.58 2.02
N GLU A 73 8.56 -11.17 1.01
CA GLU A 73 9.93 -10.81 0.63
C GLU A 73 10.03 -9.34 0.23
N ILE A 74 9.12 -8.85 -0.60
CA ILE A 74 9.05 -7.44 -1.00
C ILE A 74 8.90 -6.52 0.23
N CYS A 75 8.06 -6.88 1.18
CA CYS A 75 7.87 -6.11 2.41
C CYS A 75 9.14 -6.06 3.25
N HIS A 76 9.85 -7.17 3.41
CA HIS A 76 11.13 -7.19 4.14
C HIS A 76 12.18 -6.33 3.43
N MET A 77 12.38 -6.48 2.13
CA MET A 77 13.31 -5.64 1.36
C MET A 77 12.99 -4.14 1.50
N SER A 78 11.70 -3.80 1.45
CA SER A 78 11.23 -2.42 1.57
C SER A 78 11.51 -1.87 2.96
N TYR A 79 11.24 -2.66 3.99
CA TYR A 79 11.45 -2.24 5.38
C TYR A 79 12.93 -2.14 5.75
N ASP A 80 13.75 -3.09 5.32
CA ASP A 80 15.21 -3.03 5.51
C ASP A 80 15.78 -1.77 4.86
N SER A 81 15.30 -1.42 3.66
CA SER A 81 15.66 -0.17 2.99
C SER A 81 15.20 1.06 3.77
N TYR A 82 14.00 1.00 4.38
CA TYR A 82 13.46 2.08 5.20
C TYR A 82 14.25 2.29 6.49
N LEU A 83 14.67 1.20 7.16
CA LEU A 83 15.50 1.25 8.37
C LEU A 83 16.86 1.92 8.14
N ASN A 84 17.41 1.82 6.93
CA ASN A 84 18.66 2.47 6.57
C ASN A 84 18.55 4.00 6.45
N VAL A 85 17.34 4.57 6.37
CA VAL A 85 17.11 6.01 6.19
C VAL A 85 16.29 6.64 7.30
N VAL A 86 15.61 5.84 8.12
CA VAL A 86 14.78 6.28 9.25
C VAL A 86 15.26 5.60 10.52
N GLU A 87 16.20 6.24 11.21
CA GLU A 87 16.99 5.68 12.34
C GLU A 87 16.16 5.16 13.53
N ARG A 88 14.93 5.62 13.70
CA ARG A 88 14.08 5.26 14.85
C ARG A 88 12.82 4.48 14.48
N ALA A 89 12.80 3.87 13.30
CA ALA A 89 11.72 2.96 12.98
C ALA A 89 11.76 1.72 13.89
N PRO A 90 10.60 1.19 14.35
CA PRO A 90 10.57 0.06 15.26
C PRO A 90 11.08 -1.22 14.59
N ILE A 91 11.90 -1.99 15.29
CA ILE A 91 12.51 -3.25 14.79
C ILE A 91 11.98 -4.49 15.49
N GLU A 92 11.30 -4.33 16.62
CA GLU A 92 10.80 -5.45 17.45
C GLU A 92 9.28 -5.43 17.50
N ASP A 93 8.70 -6.60 17.70
CA ASP A 93 7.26 -6.80 17.86
C ASP A 93 6.39 -6.23 16.73
N VAL A 94 6.92 -6.30 15.51
CA VAL A 94 6.24 -5.89 14.28
C VAL A 94 6.07 -7.05 13.30
N TYR A 95 5.05 -6.96 12.45
CA TYR A 95 4.78 -7.94 11.40
C TYR A 95 4.02 -7.30 10.24
N PHE A 96 4.15 -7.89 9.05
CA PHE A 96 3.42 -7.46 7.87
C PHE A 96 2.08 -8.19 7.74
N ARG A 97 1.07 -7.47 7.26
CA ARG A 97 -0.25 -8.05 6.97
C ARG A 97 -1.02 -7.25 5.92
N ASP A 98 -2.23 -7.74 5.62
CA ASP A 98 -3.19 -7.11 4.72
C ASP A 98 -2.64 -6.95 3.29
N TYR A 99 -1.89 -7.98 2.80
CA TYR A 99 -1.38 -7.98 1.44
C TYR A 99 -2.53 -7.90 0.44
N SER A 100 -2.51 -6.89 -0.41
CA SER A 100 -3.51 -6.74 -1.44
C SER A 100 -2.93 -6.15 -2.73
N VAL A 101 -3.47 -6.60 -3.86
CA VAL A 101 -3.21 -6.01 -5.18
C VAL A 101 -4.45 -5.25 -5.60
N ARG A 102 -4.26 -4.06 -6.21
CA ARG A 102 -5.34 -3.18 -6.62
C ARG A 102 -5.09 -2.62 -8.00
N VAL A 103 -6.19 -2.43 -8.74
CA VAL A 103 -6.20 -1.63 -9.96
C VAL A 103 -7.16 -0.45 -9.79
N TYR A 104 -6.68 0.72 -10.17
CA TYR A 104 -7.46 1.93 -10.40
C TYR A 104 -7.59 2.09 -11.90
N GLU A 105 -8.80 1.90 -12.40
CA GLU A 105 -9.08 1.97 -13.84
C GLU A 105 -8.87 3.39 -14.38
N LYS A 106 -8.35 3.47 -15.59
CA LYS A 106 -8.13 4.72 -16.30
C LYS A 106 -9.38 5.58 -16.35
N ASN A 107 -9.26 6.87 -16.05
CA ASN A 107 -10.30 7.90 -16.03
C ASN A 107 -11.44 7.67 -15.01
N VAL A 108 -11.34 6.63 -14.16
CA VAL A 108 -12.42 6.24 -13.25
C VAL A 108 -11.92 6.02 -11.83
N GLY A 109 -10.82 5.30 -11.67
CA GLY A 109 -10.36 4.82 -10.37
C GLY A 109 -9.78 5.94 -9.50
N PHE A 110 -10.17 5.99 -8.24
CA PHE A 110 -9.65 6.95 -7.26
C PHE A 110 -9.81 6.45 -5.81
N PHE A 111 -9.16 7.12 -4.88
CA PHE A 111 -9.43 7.00 -3.46
C PHE A 111 -9.32 8.39 -2.82
N LYS A 112 -10.40 8.87 -2.20
CA LYS A 112 -10.46 10.19 -1.55
C LYS A 112 -9.49 10.30 -0.37
N PRO A 113 -9.22 11.53 0.12
CA PRO A 113 -8.34 11.75 1.27
C PRO A 113 -8.76 10.90 2.48
N HIS A 114 -7.80 10.15 3.01
CA HIS A 114 -7.98 9.24 4.14
C HIS A 114 -6.65 9.05 4.89
N VAL A 115 -6.72 8.42 6.03
CA VAL A 115 -5.60 7.83 6.75
C VAL A 115 -5.80 6.32 6.85
N ASP A 116 -4.72 5.57 6.98
CA ASP A 116 -4.79 4.11 7.03
C ASP A 116 -4.97 3.55 8.44
N GLN A 117 -4.75 4.36 9.47
CA GLN A 117 -4.90 4.00 10.87
C GLN A 117 -6.16 4.64 11.45
N HIS A 118 -7.05 3.81 11.99
CA HIS A 118 -8.26 4.20 12.69
C HIS A 118 -8.38 3.40 13.99
N ALA A 119 -9.40 3.73 14.80
CA ALA A 119 -9.80 2.87 15.92
C ALA A 119 -10.25 1.48 15.40
N GLY A 120 -10.21 0.48 16.27
CA GLY A 120 -10.57 -0.88 15.89
C GLY A 120 -9.44 -1.64 15.18
N GLY A 121 -9.77 -2.43 14.18
CA GLY A 121 -8.86 -3.40 13.55
C GLY A 121 -7.62 -2.82 12.86
N THR A 122 -7.53 -1.50 12.67
CA THR A 122 -6.37 -0.87 12.04
C THR A 122 -5.50 -0.06 13.01
N VAL A 123 -5.82 -0.07 14.31
CA VAL A 123 -5.12 0.73 15.34
C VAL A 123 -3.63 0.39 15.46
N TYR A 124 -3.26 -0.85 15.14
CA TYR A 124 -1.87 -1.32 15.22
C TYR A 124 -1.03 -1.01 13.97
N ARG A 125 -1.62 -0.45 12.90
CA ARG A 125 -0.87 -0.09 11.68
C ARG A 125 0.10 1.03 11.95
N LEU A 126 1.38 0.78 11.63
CA LEU A 126 2.47 1.74 11.77
C LEU A 126 2.79 2.41 10.46
N PHE A 127 3.12 1.61 9.45
CA PHE A 127 3.53 2.07 8.13
C PHE A 127 2.73 1.38 7.03
N ALA A 128 2.37 2.15 6.03
CA ALA A 128 1.88 1.65 4.76
C ALA A 128 3.05 1.43 3.80
N ILE A 129 2.97 0.37 3.02
CA ILE A 129 3.86 0.06 1.91
C ILE A 129 3.00 0.06 0.64
N ILE A 130 3.37 0.87 -0.34
CA ILE A 130 2.78 0.88 -1.68
C ILE A 130 3.88 0.57 -2.68
N LEU A 131 3.76 -0.55 -3.38
CA LEU A 131 4.56 -0.89 -4.56
C LEU A 131 3.77 -0.51 -5.81
N TYR A 132 4.32 0.34 -6.65
CA TYR A 132 3.76 0.65 -7.96
C TYR A 132 4.21 -0.41 -8.98
N LEU A 133 3.22 -1.07 -9.62
CA LEU A 133 3.46 -2.24 -10.48
C LEU A 133 3.60 -1.86 -11.95
N ASN A 134 3.24 -0.64 -12.32
CA ASN A 134 3.41 -0.11 -13.67
C ASN A 134 3.62 1.40 -13.64
N ASP A 135 4.11 1.92 -14.76
CA ASP A 135 4.18 3.36 -14.98
C ASP A 135 2.80 3.92 -15.33
N VAL A 136 2.52 5.13 -14.82
CA VAL A 136 1.38 5.95 -15.24
C VAL A 136 1.93 7.34 -15.57
N ASN A 137 1.90 7.69 -16.86
CA ASN A 137 2.55 8.92 -17.34
C ASN A 137 1.79 10.19 -16.98
N GLU A 138 0.45 10.10 -16.86
CA GLU A 138 -0.43 11.22 -16.53
C GLU A 138 -1.48 10.78 -15.52
N GLY A 139 -1.61 11.54 -14.41
CA GLY A 139 -2.51 11.23 -13.31
C GLY A 139 -2.02 10.06 -12.44
N GLY A 140 -2.91 9.56 -11.57
CA GLY A 140 -2.66 8.37 -10.74
C GLY A 140 -1.71 8.58 -9.56
N GLU A 141 -1.24 9.80 -9.29
CA GLU A 141 -0.32 10.06 -8.17
C GLU A 141 -0.95 9.68 -6.83
N THR A 142 -0.10 9.30 -5.89
CA THR A 142 -0.44 9.31 -4.47
C THR A 142 -0.09 10.70 -3.93
N GLU A 143 -1.10 11.42 -3.42
CA GLU A 143 -0.93 12.81 -3.00
C GLU A 143 -1.09 12.94 -1.49
N PHE A 144 -0.15 13.62 -0.86
CA PHE A 144 -0.15 14.02 0.54
C PHE A 144 -0.47 15.51 0.63
N GLY A 145 -1.75 15.84 0.81
CA GLY A 145 -2.23 17.22 0.79
C GLY A 145 -1.58 18.10 1.86
N THR A 146 -1.37 17.57 3.07
CA THR A 146 -0.72 18.30 4.19
C THR A 146 0.75 18.61 3.91
N LEU A 147 1.43 17.79 3.11
CA LEU A 147 2.83 17.97 2.73
C LEU A 147 2.98 18.69 1.39
N ASN A 148 1.87 18.97 0.70
CA ASN A 148 1.84 19.50 -0.66
C ASN A 148 2.75 18.70 -1.63
N LYS A 149 2.67 17.38 -1.58
CA LYS A 149 3.53 16.47 -2.34
C LYS A 149 2.72 15.40 -3.08
N LYS A 150 3.24 15.04 -4.25
CA LYS A 150 2.68 14.00 -5.12
C LYS A 150 3.76 13.00 -5.49
N VAL A 151 3.43 11.73 -5.33
CA VAL A 151 4.28 10.59 -5.71
C VAL A 151 3.76 9.98 -6.99
N LYS A 152 4.56 10.06 -8.05
CA LYS A 152 4.21 9.51 -9.36
C LYS A 152 4.33 7.99 -9.37
N PRO A 153 3.34 7.26 -9.93
CA PRO A 153 3.45 5.82 -10.12
C PRO A 153 4.53 5.49 -11.16
N GLU A 154 5.55 4.78 -10.72
CA GLU A 154 6.64 4.28 -11.55
C GLU A 154 6.90 2.82 -11.19
N LYS A 155 6.98 1.95 -12.19
CA LYS A 155 7.15 0.51 -12.00
C LYS A 155 8.37 0.18 -11.15
N GLY A 156 8.19 -0.66 -10.14
CA GLY A 156 9.23 -1.06 -9.19
C GLY A 156 9.54 -0.04 -8.09
N LYS A 157 8.88 1.13 -8.09
CA LYS A 157 9.00 2.11 -7.00
C LYS A 157 8.20 1.63 -5.79
N VAL A 158 8.80 1.73 -4.61
CA VAL A 158 8.14 1.54 -3.32
C VAL A 158 8.01 2.89 -2.62
N LEU A 159 6.84 3.15 -2.07
CA LEU A 159 6.54 4.27 -1.19
C LEU A 159 6.21 3.73 0.20
N MET A 160 6.91 4.23 1.23
CA MET A 160 6.62 3.93 2.63
C MET A 160 6.34 5.21 3.42
N PHE A 161 5.32 5.17 4.28
CA PHE A 161 4.91 6.31 5.12
C PHE A 161 4.10 5.85 6.34
N PRO A 162 4.05 6.67 7.42
CA PRO A 162 3.26 6.36 8.60
C PRO A 162 1.75 6.36 8.30
N CYS A 163 1.01 5.44 8.94
CA CYS A 163 -0.44 5.27 8.73
C CYS A 163 -1.31 6.28 9.48
N ASN A 164 -0.74 7.04 10.42
CA ASN A 164 -1.48 7.86 11.37
C ASN A 164 -2.08 9.15 10.76
N PHE A 165 -2.84 9.89 11.57
CA PHE A 165 -3.59 11.09 11.17
C PHE A 165 -2.73 12.26 10.65
N LEU A 166 -1.43 12.24 10.84
CA LEU A 166 -0.51 13.27 10.32
C LEU A 166 -0.22 13.12 8.82
N TYR A 167 -0.51 11.93 8.26
CA TYR A 167 -0.22 11.57 6.87
C TYR A 167 -1.49 11.26 6.06
N PRO A 168 -2.49 12.19 6.03
CA PRO A 168 -3.63 11.99 5.15
C PRO A 168 -3.17 12.03 3.70
N HIS A 169 -3.63 11.05 2.92
CA HIS A 169 -3.26 10.90 1.53
C HIS A 169 -4.45 10.44 0.69
N HIS A 170 -4.31 10.57 -0.62
CA HIS A 170 -5.33 10.12 -1.57
C HIS A 170 -4.70 9.62 -2.87
N ALA A 171 -5.47 8.85 -3.64
CA ALA A 171 -5.08 8.39 -4.95
C ALA A 171 -5.82 9.19 -6.03
N ASN A 172 -5.08 9.92 -6.85
CA ASN A 172 -5.61 10.65 -8.00
C ASN A 172 -6.06 9.67 -9.10
N VAL A 173 -7.01 10.13 -9.92
CA VAL A 173 -7.47 9.38 -11.08
C VAL A 173 -6.33 9.20 -12.08
N PRO A 174 -6.01 7.97 -12.49
CA PRO A 174 -5.02 7.74 -13.56
C PRO A 174 -5.61 8.12 -14.92
N ILE A 175 -4.84 8.84 -15.74
CA ILE A 175 -5.31 9.41 -17.01
C ILE A 175 -4.69 8.70 -18.21
N SER A 176 -3.39 8.37 -18.20
CA SER A 176 -2.74 7.71 -19.32
C SER A 176 -3.01 6.22 -19.39
N ASP A 177 -2.92 5.53 -18.25
CA ASP A 177 -2.96 4.07 -18.12
C ASP A 177 -3.68 3.66 -16.84
N PRO A 178 -4.25 2.43 -16.71
CA PRO A 178 -4.69 1.91 -15.42
C PRO A 178 -3.52 1.87 -14.45
N LYS A 179 -3.75 2.22 -13.17
CA LYS A 179 -2.73 2.14 -12.13
C LYS A 179 -2.86 0.85 -11.36
N TYR A 180 -1.83 0.00 -11.42
CA TYR A 180 -1.70 -1.19 -10.59
C TYR A 180 -0.77 -0.92 -9.41
N ILE A 181 -1.20 -1.32 -8.21
CA ILE A 181 -0.38 -1.25 -6.99
C ILE A 181 -0.52 -2.53 -6.18
N ALA A 182 0.55 -2.90 -5.47
CA ALA A 182 0.47 -3.83 -4.35
C ALA A 182 0.63 -3.05 -3.04
N THR A 183 -0.11 -3.44 -1.99
CA THR A 183 -0.05 -2.77 -0.69
C THR A 183 0.07 -3.77 0.43
N ALA A 184 0.76 -3.36 1.48
CA ALA A 184 0.87 -4.05 2.76
C ALA A 184 0.96 -3.04 3.90
N PHE A 185 0.81 -3.52 5.13
CA PHE A 185 0.98 -2.72 6.32
C PHE A 185 1.92 -3.40 7.30
N LEU A 186 2.87 -2.63 7.84
CA LEU A 186 3.62 -3.00 9.01
C LEU A 186 2.79 -2.65 10.24
N ASN A 187 2.64 -3.62 11.15
CA ASN A 187 1.81 -3.47 12.35
C ASN A 187 2.63 -3.81 13.59
N PHE A 188 2.29 -3.20 14.72
CA PHE A 188 2.67 -3.77 16.02
C PHE A 188 1.88 -5.05 16.28
N LYS A 189 2.51 -6.00 16.99
CA LYS A 189 1.79 -7.10 17.59
C LYS A 189 0.80 -6.57 18.61
N SER A 190 -0.40 -7.13 18.65
CA SER A 190 -1.36 -6.83 19.70
C SER A 190 -0.92 -7.41 21.05
N ILE A 191 -1.53 -6.96 22.14
CA ILE A 191 -1.27 -7.53 23.47
C ILE A 191 -1.58 -9.03 23.48
N ASP A 192 -2.63 -9.45 22.77
CA ASP A 192 -3.01 -10.86 22.67
C ASP A 192 -1.98 -11.68 21.90
N ASP A 193 -1.39 -11.11 20.83
CA ASP A 193 -0.32 -11.76 20.07
C ASP A 193 0.95 -11.95 20.92
N LEU A 194 1.29 -10.96 21.78
CA LEU A 194 2.45 -11.01 22.67
C LEU A 194 2.28 -11.99 23.84
N GLN A 195 1.05 -12.29 24.24
CA GLN A 195 0.77 -13.26 25.32
C GLN A 195 0.76 -14.72 24.83
N GLN A 196 0.72 -14.96 23.51
CA GLN A 196 0.71 -16.28 22.90
C GLN A 196 2.09 -16.72 22.38
N SER A 197 3.09 -15.85 22.41
CA SER A 197 4.48 -16.10 22.01
C SER A 197 5.34 -16.46 23.24
#